data_4007a0418b6a53326f2e28253e12696c
#
_entry.id   4007a0418b6a53326f2e28253e12696c
#
_cell.length_a   1.000
_cell.length_b   1.000
_cell.length_c   1.000
_cell.angle_alpha   90.00
_cell.angle_beta   90.00
_cell.angle_gamma   90.00
#
_symmetry.space_group_name_H-M   'P 1'
#
loop_
_entity.id
_entity.type
_entity.pdbx_description
1 polymer ?
#
loop_
_entity_poly.entity_id
_entity_poly.type
_entity_poly.pdbx_seq_one_letter_code
_entity_poly.pdbx_strand_id
1 'polypeptide(L)'
;MRLWTLQAAIGSAVTAALLSAAVWALRLAWWDWVPEWALRNAWWLVVLYGVYALARVVIVPQWRYRVHRWEITADVVYTRSGWFSRQWQLVPVSRIQTVDHRQGWMERMFGVATLEVQTASHAGSSTIEGLAAADAQRISEELAQRAAELRDDAT
;
A
#
# COMPACT_ATOMS: atom_id res chain seq x y z
N MET A 1 -9.42 4.19 -0.67
CA MET A 1 -8.88 5.53 -0.44
C MET A 1 -8.70 5.85 1.04
N ARG A 2 -9.75 5.76 1.86
CA ARG A 2 -9.70 6.05 3.32
C ARG A 2 -8.64 5.25 4.09
N LEU A 3 -8.43 3.98 3.75
CA LEU A 3 -7.42 3.13 4.38
C LEU A 3 -6.00 3.69 4.20
N TRP A 4 -5.62 4.03 2.96
CA TRP A 4 -4.28 4.55 2.66
C TRP A 4 -4.03 5.93 3.26
N THR A 5 -5.08 6.77 3.33
CA THR A 5 -5.01 8.07 4.05
C THR A 5 -4.73 7.86 5.54
N LEU A 6 -5.44 6.92 6.17
CA LEU A 6 -5.24 6.63 7.59
C LEU A 6 -3.85 6.05 7.86
N GLN A 7 -3.37 5.10 7.05
CA GLN A 7 -2.02 4.55 7.16
C GLN A 7 -0.95 5.63 7.03
N ALA A 8 -1.09 6.51 6.03
CA ALA A 8 -0.18 7.64 5.84
C ALA A 8 -0.24 8.62 7.03
N ALA A 9 -1.43 8.90 7.54
CA ALA A 9 -1.62 9.80 8.69
C ALA A 9 -1.00 9.23 9.98
N ILE A 10 -1.26 7.96 10.30
CA ILE A 10 -0.69 7.30 11.49
C ILE A 10 0.83 7.26 11.38
N GLY A 11 1.39 6.80 10.25
CA GLY A 11 2.83 6.75 10.07
C GLY A 11 3.48 8.13 10.18
N SER A 12 2.86 9.16 9.60
CA SER A 12 3.35 10.54 9.69
C SER A 12 3.24 11.09 11.12
N ALA A 13 2.17 10.81 11.85
CA ALA A 13 1.98 11.24 13.23
C ALA A 13 3.02 10.60 14.17
N VAL A 14 3.27 9.30 14.02
CA VAL A 14 4.31 8.59 14.79
C VAL A 14 5.68 9.20 14.53
N THR A 15 6.04 9.43 13.26
CA THR A 15 7.34 10.04 12.93
C THR A 15 7.46 11.47 13.45
N ALA A 16 6.38 12.28 13.37
CA ALA A 16 6.37 13.63 13.94
C ALA A 16 6.55 13.61 15.47
N ALA A 17 5.90 12.67 16.16
CA ALA A 17 6.06 12.50 17.59
C ALA A 17 7.50 12.11 17.97
N LEU A 18 8.11 11.18 17.24
CA LEU A 18 9.50 10.78 17.45
C LEU A 18 10.48 11.92 17.20
N LEU A 19 10.29 12.70 16.12
CA LEU A 19 11.10 13.87 15.85
C LEU A 19 10.95 14.94 16.93
N SER A 20 9.73 15.20 17.39
CA SER A 20 9.48 16.15 18.46
C SER A 20 10.15 15.70 19.78
N ALA A 21 10.02 14.40 20.12
CA ALA A 21 10.69 13.82 21.28
C ALA A 21 12.21 13.91 21.17
N ALA A 22 12.78 13.66 20.00
CA ALA A 22 14.21 13.76 19.75
C ALA A 22 14.72 15.22 19.91
N VAL A 23 13.98 16.20 19.34
CA VAL A 23 14.31 17.62 19.50
C VAL A 23 14.23 18.05 20.99
N TRP A 24 13.24 17.54 21.71
CA TRP A 24 13.07 17.81 23.12
C TRP A 24 14.19 17.17 23.97
N ALA A 25 14.54 15.91 23.69
CA ALA A 25 15.65 15.22 24.35
C ALA A 25 17.01 15.91 24.10
N LEU A 26 17.25 16.38 22.88
CA LEU A 26 18.44 17.17 22.55
C LEU A 26 18.53 18.46 23.37
N ARG A 27 17.42 19.10 23.70
CA ARG A 27 17.40 20.31 24.53
C ARG A 27 17.62 20.03 26.02
N LEU A 28 17.24 18.83 26.48
CA LEU A 28 17.43 18.42 27.88
C LEU A 28 18.85 17.90 28.14
N ALA A 29 19.49 17.33 27.11
CA ALA A 29 20.85 16.84 27.20
C ALA A 29 21.82 18.02 27.20
N TRP A 30 22.68 18.11 28.19
CA TRP A 30 23.76 19.13 28.29
C TRP A 30 24.89 18.78 27.32
N TRP A 31 24.69 19.20 26.06
CA TRP A 31 25.65 18.96 25.00
C TRP A 31 26.43 20.24 24.71
N ASP A 32 27.53 20.45 25.41
CA ASP A 32 28.38 21.66 25.29
C ASP A 32 28.96 21.85 23.87
N TRP A 33 28.98 20.79 23.07
CA TRP A 33 29.46 20.81 21.68
C TRP A 33 28.40 21.17 20.63
N VAL A 34 27.11 21.19 20.98
CA VAL A 34 26.04 21.58 20.04
C VAL A 34 25.81 23.08 20.12
N PRO A 35 26.00 23.81 19.00
CA PRO A 35 25.80 25.26 18.99
C PRO A 35 24.38 25.65 19.37
N GLU A 36 24.19 26.67 20.18
CA GLU A 36 22.89 27.17 20.62
C GLU A 36 21.94 27.51 19.45
N TRP A 37 22.47 28.03 18.33
CA TRP A 37 21.67 28.32 17.16
C TRP A 37 21.04 27.08 16.57
N ALA A 38 21.71 25.93 16.61
CA ALA A 38 21.20 24.65 16.11
C ALA A 38 20.06 24.15 17.00
N LEU A 39 20.24 24.20 18.32
CA LEU A 39 19.20 23.83 19.28
C LEU A 39 17.96 24.74 19.18
N ARG A 40 18.20 26.06 19.00
CA ARG A 40 17.11 27.03 18.82
C ARG A 40 16.31 26.78 17.55
N ASN A 41 16.99 26.41 16.47
CA ASN A 41 16.37 26.21 15.16
C ASN A 41 15.91 24.77 14.91
N ALA A 42 16.20 23.82 15.79
CA ALA A 42 15.84 22.40 15.61
C ALA A 42 14.33 22.17 15.41
N TRP A 43 13.48 23.05 15.92
CA TRP A 43 12.02 22.97 15.69
C TRP A 43 11.61 23.17 14.24
N TRP A 44 12.43 23.80 13.42
CA TRP A 44 12.16 23.91 11.99
C TRP A 44 12.13 22.54 11.29
N LEU A 45 12.86 21.54 11.81
CA LEU A 45 12.80 20.17 11.32
C LEU A 45 11.41 19.57 11.53
N VAL A 46 10.81 19.82 12.68
CA VAL A 46 9.45 19.35 12.98
C VAL A 46 8.42 20.05 12.10
N VAL A 47 8.57 21.36 11.90
CA VAL A 47 7.67 22.16 11.04
C VAL A 47 7.78 21.70 9.58
N LEU A 48 8.99 21.56 9.04
CA LEU A 48 9.23 21.10 7.68
C LEU A 48 8.68 19.69 7.47
N TYR A 49 8.91 18.80 8.46
CA TYR A 49 8.32 17.48 8.42
C TYR A 49 6.79 17.52 8.46
N GLY A 50 6.19 18.39 9.26
CA GLY A 50 4.74 18.60 9.33
C GLY A 50 4.15 18.99 7.99
N VAL A 51 4.77 19.93 7.28
CA VAL A 51 4.36 20.35 5.93
C VAL A 51 4.49 19.18 4.94
N TYR A 52 5.62 18.47 4.96
CA TYR A 52 5.82 17.27 4.14
C TYR A 52 4.78 16.18 4.43
N ALA A 53 4.51 15.92 5.71
CA ALA A 53 3.55 14.92 6.16
C ALA A 53 2.13 15.25 5.68
N LEU A 54 1.72 16.52 5.80
CA LEU A 54 0.42 16.99 5.31
C LEU A 54 0.29 16.79 3.79
N ALA A 55 1.30 17.20 3.02
CA ALA A 55 1.34 16.99 1.58
C ALA A 55 1.26 15.49 1.24
N ARG A 56 2.03 14.65 1.94
CA ARG A 56 2.03 13.19 1.75
C ARG A 56 0.67 12.55 2.03
N VAL A 57 0.02 12.93 3.13
CA VAL A 57 -1.29 12.37 3.53
C VAL A 57 -2.38 12.75 2.51
N VAL A 58 -2.29 13.93 1.92
CA VAL A 58 -3.28 14.39 0.92
C VAL A 58 -2.96 13.85 -0.48
N ILE A 59 -1.72 13.98 -0.94
CA ILE A 59 -1.37 13.71 -2.33
C ILE A 59 -1.22 12.21 -2.61
N VAL A 60 -0.50 11.47 -1.76
CA VAL A 60 -0.14 10.07 -2.03
C VAL A 60 -1.36 9.15 -2.19
N PRO A 61 -2.39 9.18 -1.30
CA PRO A 61 -3.55 8.31 -1.46
C PRO A 61 -4.38 8.64 -2.69
N GLN A 62 -4.51 9.93 -3.04
CA GLN A 62 -5.23 10.35 -4.24
C GLN A 62 -4.53 9.88 -5.50
N TRP A 63 -3.21 10.03 -5.53
CA TRP A 63 -2.39 9.60 -6.66
C TRP A 63 -2.41 8.08 -6.80
N ARG A 64 -2.20 7.35 -5.70
CA ARG A 64 -2.27 5.89 -5.67
C ARG A 64 -3.60 5.37 -6.20
N TYR A 65 -4.72 5.98 -5.79
CA TYR A 65 -6.04 5.63 -6.28
C TYR A 65 -6.20 5.86 -7.80
N ARG A 66 -5.62 6.92 -8.36
CA ARG A 66 -5.70 7.25 -9.79
C ARG A 66 -4.87 6.32 -10.67
N VAL A 67 -3.74 5.85 -10.17
CA VAL A 67 -2.81 5.01 -10.97
C VAL A 67 -3.09 3.52 -10.82
N HIS A 68 -3.68 3.08 -9.71
CA HIS A 68 -4.10 1.70 -9.51
C HIS A 68 -5.33 1.41 -10.37
N ARG A 69 -5.14 0.58 -11.39
CA ARG A 69 -6.21 0.09 -12.26
C ARG A 69 -6.08 -1.41 -12.38
N TRP A 70 -7.20 -2.09 -12.34
CA TRP A 70 -7.27 -3.52 -12.57
C TRP A 70 -8.50 -3.85 -13.41
N GLU A 71 -8.41 -4.90 -14.16
CA GLU A 71 -9.48 -5.46 -14.98
C GLU A 71 -9.33 -6.97 -15.01
N ILE A 72 -10.43 -7.67 -14.84
CA ILE A 72 -10.47 -9.12 -14.87
C ILE A 72 -11.39 -9.52 -16.02
N THR A 73 -10.82 -10.22 -16.98
CA THR A 73 -11.52 -10.82 -18.11
C THR A 73 -11.61 -12.33 -17.90
N ALA A 74 -12.30 -13.03 -18.80
CA ALA A 74 -12.40 -14.49 -18.76
C ALA A 74 -11.01 -15.18 -18.79
N ASP A 75 -10.05 -14.60 -19.54
CA ASP A 75 -8.78 -15.26 -19.85
C ASP A 75 -7.58 -14.62 -19.14
N VAL A 76 -7.69 -13.36 -18.72
CA VAL A 76 -6.54 -12.59 -18.23
C VAL A 76 -6.92 -11.67 -17.08
N VAL A 77 -6.09 -11.66 -16.06
CA VAL A 77 -6.10 -10.64 -15.00
C VAL A 77 -5.11 -9.55 -15.40
N TYR A 78 -5.60 -8.35 -15.62
CA TYR A 78 -4.82 -7.17 -15.95
C TYR A 78 -4.70 -6.26 -14.73
N THR A 79 -3.47 -5.89 -14.37
CA THR A 79 -3.22 -4.91 -13.31
C THR A 79 -2.24 -3.86 -13.78
N ARG A 80 -2.49 -2.63 -13.38
CA ARG A 80 -1.60 -1.50 -13.59
C ARG A 80 -1.33 -0.82 -12.26
N SER A 81 -0.07 -0.74 -11.89
CA SER A 81 0.40 -0.08 -10.68
C SER A 81 1.63 0.78 -10.96
N GLY A 82 2.07 1.53 -9.95
CA GLY A 82 3.28 2.32 -9.98
C GLY A 82 3.07 3.82 -10.10
N TRP A 83 3.98 4.58 -9.51
CA TRP A 83 3.91 6.04 -9.43
C TRP A 83 4.79 6.72 -10.50
N PHE A 84 6.11 6.58 -10.40
CA PHE A 84 7.06 7.09 -11.40
C PHE A 84 7.25 6.13 -12.57
N SER A 85 7.31 4.84 -12.26
CA SER A 85 7.37 3.77 -13.23
C SER A 85 6.01 3.07 -13.25
N ARG A 86 5.40 2.98 -14.41
CA ARG A 86 4.16 2.24 -14.61
C ARG A 86 4.49 0.78 -14.87
N GLN A 87 3.97 -0.09 -14.05
CA GLN A 87 4.03 -1.53 -14.26
C GLN A 87 2.67 -2.02 -14.73
N TRP A 88 2.67 -2.72 -15.84
CA TRP A 88 1.53 -3.47 -16.35
C TRP A 88 1.82 -4.95 -16.14
N GLN A 89 0.93 -5.62 -15.49
CA GLN A 89 1.00 -7.06 -15.32
C GLN A 89 -0.21 -7.70 -15.99
N LEU A 90 0.05 -8.71 -16.82
CA LEU A 90 -0.96 -9.56 -17.43
C LEU A 90 -0.73 -10.98 -16.93
N VAL A 91 -1.73 -11.51 -16.22
CA VAL A 91 -1.68 -12.87 -15.67
C VAL A 91 -2.74 -13.70 -16.39
N PRO A 92 -2.36 -14.62 -17.29
CA PRO A 92 -3.31 -15.55 -17.89
C PRO A 92 -3.96 -16.43 -16.81
N VAL A 93 -5.29 -16.58 -16.83
CA VAL A 93 -6.03 -17.36 -15.84
C VAL A 93 -5.57 -18.82 -15.84
N SER A 94 -5.20 -19.38 -17.00
CA SER A 94 -4.65 -20.73 -17.13
C SER A 94 -3.31 -20.95 -16.42
N ARG A 95 -2.58 -19.88 -16.07
CA ARG A 95 -1.29 -19.94 -15.34
C ARG A 95 -1.42 -19.68 -13.85
N ILE A 96 -2.61 -19.38 -13.37
CA ILE A 96 -2.87 -19.12 -11.94
C ILE A 96 -2.71 -20.44 -11.17
N GLN A 97 -1.91 -20.42 -10.12
CA GLN A 97 -1.72 -21.54 -9.21
C GLN A 97 -2.56 -21.39 -7.96
N THR A 98 -2.52 -20.22 -7.35
CA THR A 98 -3.32 -19.90 -6.17
C THR A 98 -3.90 -18.51 -6.27
N VAL A 99 -5.09 -18.36 -5.71
CA VAL A 99 -5.76 -17.07 -5.54
C VAL A 99 -6.13 -16.93 -4.07
N ASP A 100 -5.47 -16.00 -3.39
CA ASP A 100 -5.68 -15.75 -1.98
C ASP A 100 -6.26 -14.36 -1.78
N HIS A 101 -7.16 -14.22 -0.83
CA HIS A 101 -7.57 -12.91 -0.36
C HIS A 101 -7.15 -12.73 1.10
N ARG A 102 -6.58 -11.57 1.41
CA ARG A 102 -6.13 -11.21 2.75
C ARG A 102 -6.85 -9.97 3.25
N GLN A 103 -7.13 -9.97 4.53
CA GLN A 103 -7.74 -8.84 5.20
C GLN A 103 -7.01 -8.56 6.52
N GLY A 104 -6.15 -7.56 6.52
CA GLY A 104 -5.52 -7.06 7.73
C GLY A 104 -6.52 -6.39 8.67
N TRP A 105 -6.11 -6.10 9.91
CA TRP A 105 -7.01 -5.50 10.91
C TRP A 105 -7.54 -4.11 10.48
N MET A 106 -6.70 -3.29 9.84
CA MET A 106 -7.13 -1.99 9.28
C MET A 106 -8.08 -2.17 8.10
N GLU A 107 -7.78 -3.12 7.21
CA GLU A 107 -8.64 -3.42 6.06
C GLU A 107 -10.02 -3.87 6.52
N ARG A 108 -10.08 -4.67 7.60
CA ARG A 108 -11.33 -5.09 8.23
C ARG A 108 -12.17 -3.92 8.72
N MET A 109 -11.54 -2.92 9.35
CA MET A 109 -12.25 -1.71 9.80
C MET A 109 -12.89 -0.92 8.64
N PHE A 110 -12.29 -0.97 7.44
CA PHE A 110 -12.79 -0.27 6.26
C PHE A 110 -13.58 -1.15 5.29
N GLY A 111 -13.81 -2.43 5.64
CA GLY A 111 -14.53 -3.37 4.80
C GLY A 111 -13.85 -3.66 3.46
N VAL A 112 -12.52 -3.53 3.42
CA VAL A 112 -11.71 -3.81 2.22
C VAL A 112 -10.78 -4.99 2.44
N ALA A 113 -10.28 -5.56 1.34
CA ALA A 113 -9.36 -6.68 1.34
C ALA A 113 -8.35 -6.53 0.18
N THR A 114 -7.30 -7.30 0.25
CA THR A 114 -6.28 -7.43 -0.79
C THR A 114 -6.39 -8.81 -1.42
N LEU A 115 -6.48 -8.86 -2.75
CA LEU A 115 -6.47 -10.08 -3.56
C LEU A 115 -5.06 -10.33 -4.08
N GLU A 116 -4.54 -11.54 -3.88
CA GLU A 116 -3.26 -12.00 -4.40
C GLU A 116 -3.46 -13.11 -5.40
N VAL A 117 -2.98 -12.92 -6.60
CA VAL A 117 -2.97 -13.92 -7.67
C VAL A 117 -1.53 -14.38 -7.85
N GLN A 118 -1.28 -15.66 -7.61
CA GLN A 118 0.06 -16.25 -7.71
C GLN A 118 0.15 -17.20 -8.89
N THR A 119 1.29 -17.14 -9.58
CA THR A 119 1.65 -18.06 -10.66
C THR A 119 2.93 -18.81 -10.31
N ALA A 120 3.31 -19.81 -11.12
CA ALA A 120 4.56 -20.56 -10.93
C ALA A 120 5.82 -19.69 -10.91
N SER A 121 5.75 -18.49 -11.46
CA SER A 121 6.84 -17.51 -11.45
C SER A 121 6.47 -16.30 -10.58
N HIS A 122 7.34 -15.93 -9.64
CA HIS A 122 7.16 -14.72 -8.84
C HIS A 122 6.98 -13.44 -9.69
N ALA A 123 7.59 -13.40 -10.87
CA ALA A 123 7.44 -12.28 -11.81
C ALA A 123 6.03 -12.17 -12.40
N GLY A 124 5.24 -13.26 -12.36
CA GLY A 124 3.87 -13.30 -12.85
C GLY A 124 2.80 -13.09 -11.77
N SER A 125 3.18 -12.98 -10.51
CA SER A 125 2.22 -12.78 -9.42
C SER A 125 1.71 -11.34 -9.38
N SER A 126 0.42 -11.15 -9.12
CA SER A 126 -0.24 -9.84 -9.10
C SER A 126 -1.02 -9.62 -7.81
N THR A 127 -1.03 -8.38 -7.35
CA THR A 127 -1.73 -7.98 -6.13
C THR A 127 -2.69 -6.83 -6.42
N ILE A 128 -3.96 -6.99 -6.02
CA ILE A 128 -5.01 -6.00 -6.15
C ILE A 128 -5.43 -5.55 -4.75
N GLU A 129 -5.06 -4.33 -4.37
CA GLU A 129 -5.34 -3.80 -3.05
C GLU A 129 -6.61 -2.95 -3.03
N GLY A 130 -7.30 -2.96 -1.88
CA GLY A 130 -8.41 -2.05 -1.60
C GLY A 130 -9.71 -2.41 -2.29
N LEU A 131 -9.92 -3.69 -2.62
CA LEU A 131 -11.20 -4.24 -3.04
C LEU A 131 -12.19 -4.22 -1.89
N ALA A 132 -13.50 -4.13 -2.17
CA ALA A 132 -14.48 -4.44 -1.15
C ALA A 132 -14.31 -5.90 -0.71
N ALA A 133 -14.41 -6.19 0.59
CA ALA A 133 -14.14 -7.53 1.11
C ALA A 133 -15.00 -8.62 0.45
N ALA A 134 -16.29 -8.31 0.23
CA ALA A 134 -17.21 -9.23 -0.46
C ALA A 134 -16.82 -9.46 -1.94
N ASP A 135 -16.33 -8.42 -2.63
CA ASP A 135 -15.86 -8.55 -4.00
C ASP A 135 -14.55 -9.34 -4.07
N ALA A 136 -13.62 -9.13 -3.13
CA ALA A 136 -12.37 -9.87 -3.08
C ALA A 136 -12.63 -11.37 -2.90
N GLN A 137 -13.56 -11.73 -2.01
CA GLN A 137 -13.95 -13.11 -1.80
C GLN A 137 -14.59 -13.70 -3.07
N ARG A 138 -15.61 -13.05 -3.63
CA ARG A 138 -16.29 -13.51 -4.84
C ARG A 138 -15.33 -13.69 -6.01
N ILE A 139 -14.45 -12.71 -6.24
CA ILE A 139 -13.47 -12.76 -7.33
C ILE A 139 -12.45 -13.87 -7.09
N SER A 140 -12.00 -14.10 -5.84
CA SER A 140 -11.07 -15.19 -5.55
C SER A 140 -11.65 -16.56 -5.84
N GLU A 141 -12.91 -16.78 -5.47
CA GLU A 141 -13.65 -18.03 -5.75
C GLU A 141 -13.84 -18.23 -7.26
N GLU A 142 -14.27 -17.18 -7.96
CA GLU A 142 -14.49 -17.22 -9.41
C GLU A 142 -13.20 -17.49 -10.21
N LEU A 143 -12.10 -16.84 -9.85
CA LEU A 143 -10.80 -17.06 -10.51
C LEU A 143 -10.24 -18.46 -10.21
N ALA A 144 -10.37 -18.94 -8.97
CA ALA A 144 -9.92 -20.26 -8.59
C ALA A 144 -10.69 -21.36 -9.36
N GLN A 145 -12.01 -21.22 -9.48
CA GLN A 145 -12.84 -22.14 -10.23
C GLN A 145 -12.46 -22.15 -11.72
N ARG A 146 -12.36 -21.00 -12.35
CA ARG A 146 -11.95 -20.89 -13.78
C ARG A 146 -10.57 -21.46 -14.03
N ALA A 147 -9.60 -21.20 -13.14
CA ALA A 147 -8.25 -21.75 -13.25
C ALA A 147 -8.24 -23.28 -13.13
N ALA A 148 -9.16 -23.87 -12.37
CA ALA A 148 -9.33 -25.32 -12.28
C ALA A 148 -9.92 -25.87 -13.59
N GLU A 149 -11.01 -25.30 -14.09
CA GLU A 149 -11.66 -25.69 -15.36
C GLU A 149 -10.68 -25.69 -16.53
N LEU A 150 -9.89 -24.61 -16.69
CA LEU A 150 -8.90 -24.51 -17.76
C LEU A 150 -7.73 -25.50 -17.64
N ARG A 151 -7.45 -26.00 -16.43
CA ARG A 151 -6.45 -27.06 -16.23
C ARG A 151 -6.99 -28.43 -16.61
N ASP A 152 -8.25 -28.71 -16.29
CA ASP A 152 -8.90 -29.99 -16.61
C ASP A 152 -9.11 -30.13 -18.11
N ASP A 153 -9.44 -29.05 -18.83
CA ASP A 153 -9.59 -29.02 -20.29
C ASP A 153 -8.25 -29.20 -21.06
N ALA A 154 -7.13 -28.97 -20.39
CA ALA A 154 -5.78 -29.09 -21.00
C ALA A 154 -5.14 -30.47 -20.81
N THR A 155 -5.83 -31.42 -20.12
CA THR A 155 -5.34 -32.76 -19.82
C THR A 155 -6.05 -33.80 -20.67
#